data_f335ed31997732eda7289b2c50173701
#
_entry.id   f335ed31997732eda7289b2c50173701
#
_cell.length_a   1.000
_cell.length_b   1.000
_cell.length_c   1.000
_cell.angle_alpha   90.00
_cell.angle_beta   90.00
_cell.angle_gamma   90.00
#
_symmetry.space_group_name_H-M   'P 1'
#
loop_
_entity.id
_entity.type
_entity.pdbx_description
1 polymer ?
#
loop_
_entity_poly.entity_id
_entity_poly.type
_entity_poly.pdbx_seq_one_letter_code
_entity_poly.pdbx_strand_id
1 'polypeptide(L)'
;MLTVDYDRLGLEPGDRLLDLGCGAGRHAFEALRRGARVVAFDYDEGELKDVAGMTAAMASEGQVPAAGGSACVRGDATRLPYPDASFDRIIAAEVLEHIPADDAAIAELSRVLRPGGTMAVTVPAWLAERVCWALSDEYHAPAVPGGHVRIYRESGLRSQMRSAGLQPRGSHHAHGIHSPYWWLKCTVGPTNDDNPLVRAYHSVLVWDIAGTRPWSHLTRLADRVLSPVIGKSIVVYARKPHSTVTPSAVTARPTVTGEANAS
;
A
#
# COMPACT_ATOMS: atom_id res chain seq x y z
N MET A 1 10.42 1.07 8.65
CA MET A 1 9.47 0.18 9.37
C MET A 1 8.38 -0.25 8.40
N LEU A 2 8.00 -1.55 8.42
CA LEU A 2 6.97 -2.09 7.53
C LEU A 2 5.60 -1.86 8.15
N THR A 3 4.64 -1.42 7.33
CA THR A 3 3.25 -1.20 7.73
C THR A 3 2.38 -2.41 7.37
N VAL A 4 2.66 -3.02 6.20
CA VAL A 4 1.91 -4.16 5.68
C VAL A 4 2.39 -5.46 6.32
N ASP A 5 1.43 -6.29 6.71
CA ASP A 5 1.66 -7.69 7.11
C ASP A 5 1.61 -8.57 5.84
N TYR A 6 2.76 -9.13 5.49
CA TYR A 6 2.93 -9.90 4.26
C TYR A 6 2.25 -11.28 4.31
N ASP A 7 2.03 -11.83 5.50
CA ASP A 7 1.31 -13.10 5.64
C ASP A 7 -0.19 -12.88 5.39
N ARG A 8 -0.75 -11.75 5.86
CA ARG A 8 -2.12 -11.33 5.51
C ARG A 8 -2.27 -10.95 4.04
N LEU A 9 -1.25 -10.35 3.44
CA LEU A 9 -1.21 -10.10 1.99
C LEU A 9 -1.15 -11.41 1.21
N GLY A 10 -0.61 -12.48 1.80
CA GLY A 10 -0.43 -13.78 1.18
C GLY A 10 0.63 -13.77 0.08
N LEU A 11 1.72 -13.01 0.29
CA LEU A 11 2.82 -12.93 -0.67
C LEU A 11 3.60 -14.24 -0.70
N GLU A 12 3.77 -14.79 -1.90
CA GLU A 12 4.55 -16.00 -2.15
C GLU A 12 5.76 -15.72 -3.06
N PRO A 13 6.84 -16.51 -2.97
CA PRO A 13 7.96 -16.38 -3.89
C PRO A 13 7.51 -16.56 -5.34
N GLY A 14 7.98 -15.66 -6.21
CA GLY A 14 7.60 -15.63 -7.63
C GLY A 14 6.35 -14.80 -7.94
N ASP A 15 5.54 -14.39 -6.94
CA ASP A 15 4.41 -13.49 -7.15
C ASP A 15 4.87 -12.18 -7.80
N ARG A 16 4.07 -11.66 -8.71
CA ARG A 16 4.25 -10.31 -9.28
C ARG A 16 3.59 -9.30 -8.36
N LEU A 17 4.40 -8.47 -7.72
CA LEU A 17 3.94 -7.45 -6.78
C LEU A 17 4.13 -6.05 -7.37
N LEU A 18 3.07 -5.24 -7.31
CA LEU A 18 3.14 -3.79 -7.53
C LEU A 18 3.25 -3.09 -6.18
N ASP A 19 4.33 -2.33 -5.97
CA ASP A 19 4.48 -1.37 -4.87
C ASP A 19 4.20 0.03 -5.44
N LEU A 20 2.95 0.49 -5.29
CA LEU A 20 2.48 1.78 -5.79
C LEU A 20 2.82 2.88 -4.81
N GLY A 21 3.49 3.95 -5.28
CA GLY A 21 4.03 4.99 -4.43
C GLY A 21 5.11 4.41 -3.52
N CYS A 22 6.11 3.77 -4.13
CA CYS A 22 7.11 3.01 -3.39
C CYS A 22 8.00 3.89 -2.50
N GLY A 23 8.09 5.21 -2.78
CA GLY A 23 8.98 6.13 -2.09
C GLY A 23 10.38 5.53 -1.96
N ALA A 24 10.98 5.59 -0.79
CA ALA A 24 12.30 5.02 -0.51
C ALA A 24 12.36 3.46 -0.53
N GLY A 25 11.35 2.76 -1.07
CA GLY A 25 11.41 1.33 -1.40
C GLY A 25 11.23 0.34 -0.26
N ARG A 26 10.81 0.78 0.93
CA ARG A 26 10.74 -0.09 2.13
C ARG A 26 9.95 -1.39 1.93
N HIS A 27 8.81 -1.31 1.20
CA HIS A 27 7.98 -2.47 0.89
C HIS A 27 8.54 -3.26 -0.29
N ALA A 28 9.06 -2.60 -1.31
CA ALA A 28 9.74 -3.24 -2.43
C ALA A 28 10.90 -4.11 -1.96
N PHE A 29 11.77 -3.61 -1.08
CA PHE A 29 12.92 -4.36 -0.57
C PHE A 29 12.52 -5.59 0.22
N GLU A 30 11.51 -5.49 1.08
CA GLU A 30 11.02 -6.65 1.83
C GLU A 30 10.37 -7.70 0.92
N ALA A 31 9.58 -7.26 -0.06
CA ALA A 31 8.98 -8.17 -1.03
C ALA A 31 10.04 -8.90 -1.85
N LEU A 32 11.11 -8.21 -2.24
CA LEU A 32 12.26 -8.82 -2.93
C LEU A 32 12.95 -9.89 -2.08
N ARG A 33 13.21 -9.61 -0.79
CA ARG A 33 13.79 -10.61 0.14
C ARG A 33 12.91 -11.86 0.27
N ARG A 34 11.60 -11.70 0.12
CA ARG A 34 10.64 -12.81 0.09
C ARG A 34 10.53 -13.51 -1.28
N GLY A 35 11.34 -13.08 -2.25
CA GLY A 35 11.41 -13.71 -3.57
C GLY A 35 10.33 -13.28 -4.56
N ALA A 36 9.63 -12.18 -4.31
CA ALA A 36 8.66 -11.61 -5.25
C ALA A 36 9.34 -10.96 -6.46
N ARG A 37 8.60 -10.87 -7.57
CA ARG A 37 8.95 -10.03 -8.73
C ARG A 37 8.27 -8.68 -8.54
N VAL A 38 9.05 -7.67 -8.13
CA VAL A 38 8.54 -6.38 -7.68
C VAL A 38 8.61 -5.36 -8.81
N VAL A 39 7.51 -4.64 -9.01
CA VAL A 39 7.51 -3.37 -9.72
C VAL A 39 7.37 -2.27 -8.68
N ALA A 40 8.44 -1.51 -8.47
CA ALA A 40 8.45 -0.27 -7.70
C ALA A 40 7.95 0.86 -8.61
N PHE A 41 6.78 1.41 -8.30
CA PHE A 41 6.12 2.43 -9.12
C PHE A 41 5.96 3.70 -8.31
N ASP A 42 6.46 4.82 -8.84
CA ASP A 42 6.34 6.12 -8.19
C ASP A 42 6.22 7.25 -9.22
N TYR A 43 5.78 8.43 -8.77
CA TYR A 43 5.83 9.65 -9.56
C TYR A 43 7.21 10.32 -9.50
N ASP A 44 7.92 10.16 -8.38
CA ASP A 44 9.23 10.77 -8.13
C ASP A 44 10.36 9.94 -8.75
N GLU A 45 11.08 10.55 -9.69
CA GLU A 45 12.21 9.93 -10.37
C GLU A 45 13.44 9.75 -9.45
N GLY A 46 13.61 10.65 -8.47
CA GLY A 46 14.73 10.59 -7.52
C GLY A 46 14.61 9.36 -6.63
N GLU A 47 13.45 9.17 -6.01
CA GLU A 47 13.15 7.98 -5.21
C GLU A 47 13.35 6.68 -6.01
N LEU A 48 12.88 6.66 -7.26
CA LEU A 48 13.05 5.48 -8.12
C LEU A 48 14.50 5.17 -8.46
N LYS A 49 15.36 6.18 -8.64
CA LYS A 49 16.80 5.97 -8.85
C LYS A 49 17.47 5.34 -7.63
N ASP A 50 17.12 5.81 -6.44
CA ASP A 50 17.65 5.28 -5.18
C ASP A 50 17.17 3.84 -4.95
N VAL A 51 15.90 3.56 -5.22
CA VAL A 51 15.32 2.20 -5.16
C VAL A 51 16.00 1.28 -6.16
N ALA A 52 16.25 1.73 -7.39
CA ALA A 52 16.93 0.93 -8.41
C ALA A 52 18.37 0.60 -7.99
N GLY A 53 19.12 1.57 -7.45
CA GLY A 53 20.45 1.36 -6.90
C GLY A 53 20.47 0.35 -5.77
N MET A 54 19.55 0.49 -4.81
CA MET A 54 19.45 -0.41 -3.66
C MET A 54 19.05 -1.83 -4.07
N THR A 55 18.09 -2.00 -4.99
CA THR A 55 17.68 -3.34 -5.45
C THR A 55 18.79 -4.04 -6.22
N ALA A 56 19.59 -3.30 -7.00
CA ALA A 56 20.78 -3.85 -7.67
C ALA A 56 21.84 -4.30 -6.65
N ALA A 57 22.10 -3.51 -5.61
CA ALA A 57 23.00 -3.90 -4.52
C ALA A 57 22.51 -5.15 -3.79
N MET A 58 21.22 -5.22 -3.44
CA MET A 58 20.62 -6.40 -2.81
C MET A 58 20.79 -7.67 -3.66
N ALA A 59 20.63 -7.55 -4.99
CA ALA A 59 20.83 -8.68 -5.92
C ALA A 59 22.30 -9.11 -5.96
N SER A 60 23.24 -8.18 -6.01
CA SER A 60 24.69 -8.47 -6.03
C SER A 60 25.18 -9.10 -4.73
N GLU A 61 24.55 -8.76 -3.59
CA GLU A 61 24.85 -9.33 -2.28
C GLU A 61 24.12 -10.66 -1.99
N GLY A 62 23.36 -11.19 -2.96
CA GLY A 62 22.63 -12.44 -2.82
C GLY A 62 21.43 -12.36 -1.86
N GLN A 63 20.92 -11.15 -1.56
CA GLN A 63 19.74 -10.95 -0.71
C GLN A 63 18.42 -11.24 -1.44
N VAL A 64 18.45 -11.36 -2.77
CA VAL A 64 17.26 -11.62 -3.59
C VAL A 64 17.27 -13.10 -4.02
N PRO A 65 16.25 -13.89 -3.62
CA PRO A 65 16.11 -15.28 -4.07
C PRO A 65 15.98 -15.39 -5.60
N ALA A 66 16.32 -16.55 -6.16
CA ALA A 66 16.33 -16.76 -7.61
C ALA A 66 14.99 -16.50 -8.32
N ALA A 67 13.87 -16.64 -7.62
CA ALA A 67 12.53 -16.32 -8.14
C ALA A 67 12.25 -14.83 -8.19
N GLY A 68 13.00 -14.02 -7.43
CA GLY A 68 12.81 -12.58 -7.28
C GLY A 68 13.39 -11.76 -8.42
N GLY A 69 12.96 -10.52 -8.50
CA GLY A 69 13.46 -9.54 -9.45
C GLY A 69 12.78 -8.20 -9.25
N SER A 70 13.36 -7.11 -9.75
CA SER A 70 12.82 -5.77 -9.61
C SER A 70 12.81 -4.99 -10.90
N ALA A 71 11.83 -4.10 -11.04
CA ALA A 71 11.79 -3.04 -12.04
C ALA A 71 11.29 -1.76 -11.35
N CYS A 72 11.85 -0.61 -11.74
CA CYS A 72 11.40 0.71 -11.31
C CYS A 72 10.70 1.39 -12.48
N VAL A 73 9.49 1.89 -12.25
CA VAL A 73 8.67 2.52 -13.30
C VAL A 73 8.08 3.82 -12.79
N ARG A 74 8.33 4.90 -13.52
CA ARG A 74 7.75 6.21 -13.24
C ARG A 74 6.39 6.34 -13.90
N GLY A 75 5.38 6.86 -13.19
CA GLY A 75 4.07 7.10 -13.79
C GLY A 75 3.04 7.68 -12.83
N ASP A 76 1.81 7.79 -13.35
CA ASP A 76 0.65 8.29 -12.64
C ASP A 76 -0.20 7.12 -12.12
N ALA A 77 -0.50 7.11 -10.82
CA ALA A 77 -1.31 6.09 -10.17
C ALA A 77 -2.75 6.01 -10.72
N THR A 78 -3.25 7.10 -11.30
CA THR A 78 -4.59 7.16 -11.90
C THR A 78 -4.66 6.57 -13.32
N ARG A 79 -3.49 6.20 -13.89
CA ARG A 79 -3.36 5.62 -15.23
C ARG A 79 -2.16 4.69 -15.31
N LEU A 80 -2.31 3.47 -14.80
CA LEU A 80 -1.22 2.51 -14.76
C LEU A 80 -0.92 1.90 -16.15
N PRO A 81 0.36 1.88 -16.59
CA PRO A 81 0.74 1.39 -17.93
C PRO A 81 0.81 -0.14 -18.01
N TYR A 82 -0.12 -0.83 -17.36
CA TYR A 82 -0.15 -2.29 -17.30
C TYR A 82 -1.48 -2.83 -17.82
N PRO A 83 -1.49 -3.99 -18.47
CA PRO A 83 -2.72 -4.71 -18.81
C PRO A 83 -3.53 -5.10 -17.57
N ASP A 84 -4.80 -5.44 -17.77
CA ASP A 84 -5.64 -6.01 -16.73
C ASP A 84 -5.01 -7.29 -16.16
N ALA A 85 -5.25 -7.53 -14.86
CA ALA A 85 -4.79 -8.73 -14.18
C ALA A 85 -3.27 -9.00 -14.25
N SER A 86 -2.46 -7.95 -14.28
CA SER A 86 -1.00 -8.00 -14.39
C SER A 86 -0.29 -8.44 -13.10
N PHE A 87 -0.90 -8.26 -11.94
CA PHE A 87 -0.25 -8.44 -10.64
C PHE A 87 -1.00 -9.43 -9.75
N ASP A 88 -0.24 -10.25 -9.02
CA ASP A 88 -0.75 -11.18 -8.01
C ASP A 88 -1.07 -10.46 -6.70
N ARG A 89 -0.19 -9.51 -6.33
CA ARG A 89 -0.25 -8.72 -5.11
C ARG A 89 -0.01 -7.25 -5.42
N ILE A 90 -0.67 -6.38 -4.63
CA ILE A 90 -0.47 -4.93 -4.70
C ILE A 90 -0.29 -4.39 -3.29
N ILE A 91 0.64 -3.47 -3.12
CA ILE A 91 0.78 -2.60 -1.96
C ILE A 91 0.63 -1.15 -2.44
N ALA A 92 -0.18 -0.37 -1.74
CA ALA A 92 -0.25 1.09 -1.89
C ALA A 92 -0.18 1.67 -0.47
N ALA A 93 1.01 2.11 -0.08
CA ALA A 93 1.30 2.44 1.30
C ALA A 93 1.53 3.94 1.50
N GLU A 94 0.57 4.64 2.15
CA GLU A 94 0.59 6.10 2.41
C GLU A 94 0.69 6.88 1.08
N VAL A 95 -0.25 6.63 0.16
CA VAL A 95 -0.26 7.21 -1.18
C VAL A 95 -1.59 7.88 -1.50
N LEU A 96 -2.71 7.23 -1.19
CA LEU A 96 -4.04 7.68 -1.64
C LEU A 96 -4.44 9.03 -1.04
N GLU A 97 -3.93 9.37 0.14
CA GLU A 97 -4.15 10.67 0.81
C GLU A 97 -3.55 11.84 0.04
N HIS A 98 -2.60 11.58 -0.86
CA HIS A 98 -1.95 12.59 -1.70
C HIS A 98 -2.61 12.73 -3.07
N ILE A 99 -3.44 11.78 -3.50
CA ILE A 99 -4.02 11.73 -4.85
C ILE A 99 -5.42 12.35 -4.83
N PRO A 100 -5.66 13.51 -5.48
CA PRO A 100 -7.01 14.11 -5.55
C PRO A 100 -8.07 13.17 -6.14
N ALA A 101 -7.72 12.42 -7.19
CA ALA A 101 -8.58 11.44 -7.87
C ALA A 101 -8.34 10.00 -7.36
N ASP A 102 -8.45 9.78 -6.05
CA ASP A 102 -8.18 8.50 -5.41
C ASP A 102 -9.11 7.36 -5.87
N ASP A 103 -10.35 7.66 -6.22
CA ASP A 103 -11.26 6.65 -6.80
C ASP A 103 -10.72 6.11 -8.13
N ALA A 104 -10.12 6.96 -8.98
CA ALA A 104 -9.49 6.52 -10.22
C ALA A 104 -8.25 5.65 -9.93
N ALA A 105 -7.44 6.02 -8.95
CA ALA A 105 -6.30 5.21 -8.54
C ALA A 105 -6.74 3.83 -8.02
N ILE A 106 -7.77 3.77 -7.15
CA ILE A 106 -8.32 2.50 -6.64
C ILE A 106 -8.90 1.64 -7.77
N ALA A 107 -9.57 2.26 -8.76
CA ALA A 107 -10.09 1.56 -9.93
C ALA A 107 -8.95 0.94 -10.77
N GLU A 108 -7.87 1.68 -11.00
CA GLU A 108 -6.68 1.18 -11.70
C GLU A 108 -6.00 0.03 -10.93
N LEU A 109 -5.82 0.17 -9.60
CA LEU A 109 -5.32 -0.92 -8.76
C LEU A 109 -6.20 -2.17 -8.87
N SER A 110 -7.52 -1.99 -8.84
CA SER A 110 -8.45 -3.11 -9.04
C SER A 110 -8.32 -3.71 -10.44
N ARG A 111 -8.17 -2.89 -11.48
CA ARG A 111 -8.03 -3.35 -12.87
C ARG A 111 -6.80 -4.24 -13.05
N VAL A 112 -5.64 -3.76 -12.57
CA VAL A 112 -4.36 -4.45 -12.76
C VAL A 112 -4.16 -5.63 -11.80
N LEU A 113 -4.92 -5.72 -10.70
CA LEU A 113 -4.92 -6.89 -9.82
C LEU A 113 -5.64 -8.06 -10.49
N ARG A 114 -5.04 -9.26 -10.49
CA ARG A 114 -5.67 -10.46 -11.05
C ARG A 114 -6.90 -10.91 -10.23
N PRO A 115 -7.87 -11.60 -10.83
CA PRO A 115 -8.89 -12.31 -10.08
C PRO A 115 -8.26 -13.28 -9.05
N GLY A 116 -8.74 -13.23 -7.82
CA GLY A 116 -8.15 -13.98 -6.69
C GLY A 116 -6.92 -13.35 -6.07
N GLY A 117 -6.36 -12.31 -6.66
CA GLY A 117 -5.24 -11.54 -6.11
C GLY A 117 -5.65 -10.74 -4.87
N THR A 118 -4.66 -10.31 -4.10
CA THR A 118 -4.85 -9.53 -2.87
C THR A 118 -4.07 -8.23 -2.93
N MET A 119 -4.62 -7.19 -2.27
CA MET A 119 -3.92 -5.93 -2.07
C MET A 119 -3.97 -5.48 -0.62
N ALA A 120 -2.98 -4.69 -0.23
CA ALA A 120 -2.97 -3.93 1.01
C ALA A 120 -2.88 -2.44 0.68
N VAL A 121 -3.80 -1.67 1.21
CA VAL A 121 -3.77 -0.20 1.14
C VAL A 121 -3.58 0.34 2.54
N THR A 122 -2.61 1.24 2.71
CA THR A 122 -2.43 1.94 3.98
C THR A 122 -2.66 3.43 3.79
N VAL A 123 -3.27 4.04 4.77
CA VAL A 123 -3.51 5.49 4.85
C VAL A 123 -3.31 5.93 6.30
N PRO A 124 -3.03 7.21 6.56
CA PRO A 124 -3.01 7.72 7.92
C PRO A 124 -4.32 7.42 8.66
N ALA A 125 -4.20 6.92 9.89
CA ALA A 125 -5.35 6.58 10.71
C ALA A 125 -6.10 7.85 11.13
N TRP A 126 -7.43 7.82 11.09
CA TRP A 126 -8.31 8.98 11.26
C TRP A 126 -7.99 9.80 12.50
N LEU A 127 -7.79 9.16 13.65
CA LEU A 127 -7.52 9.88 14.91
C LEU A 127 -6.15 10.55 14.87
N ALA A 128 -5.12 9.83 14.48
CA ALA A 128 -3.75 10.35 14.41
C ALA A 128 -3.67 11.56 13.48
N GLU A 129 -4.32 11.46 12.34
CA GLU A 129 -4.33 12.51 11.32
C GLU A 129 -5.15 13.72 11.75
N ARG A 130 -6.32 13.51 12.34
CA ARG A 130 -7.17 14.59 12.87
C ARG A 130 -6.45 15.44 13.92
N VAL A 131 -5.64 14.81 14.76
CA VAL A 131 -4.84 15.52 15.77
C VAL A 131 -3.76 16.35 15.09
N CYS A 132 -3.02 15.79 14.11
CA CYS A 132 -2.01 16.54 13.35
C CYS A 132 -2.62 17.77 12.67
N TRP A 133 -3.77 17.63 11.99
CA TRP A 133 -4.47 18.73 11.32
C TRP A 133 -4.97 19.80 12.30
N ALA A 134 -5.37 19.40 13.50
CA ALA A 134 -5.80 20.35 14.53
C ALA A 134 -4.63 21.09 15.19
N LEU A 135 -3.42 20.54 15.13
CA LEU A 135 -2.23 21.13 15.75
C LEU A 135 -1.42 22.01 14.77
N SER A 136 -1.52 21.79 13.46
CA SER A 136 -0.71 22.54 12.49
C SER A 136 -1.36 22.57 11.11
N ASP A 137 -1.62 23.78 10.61
CA ASP A 137 -2.04 24.00 9.22
C ASP A 137 -0.90 23.73 8.22
N GLU A 138 0.36 23.80 8.68
CA GLU A 138 1.55 23.52 7.86
C GLU A 138 1.81 22.02 7.64
N TYR A 139 0.97 21.15 8.17
CA TYR A 139 1.12 19.69 8.05
C TYR A 139 0.41 19.10 6.84
N HIS A 140 -0.57 19.80 6.26
CA HIS A 140 -1.43 19.28 5.20
C HIS A 140 -1.62 20.28 4.04
N ALA A 141 -2.20 19.83 2.92
CA ALA A 141 -2.57 20.70 1.82
C ALA A 141 -3.68 21.69 2.25
N PRO A 142 -3.71 22.94 1.67
CA PRO A 142 -2.85 23.41 0.58
C PRO A 142 -1.52 24.02 1.05
N ALA A 143 -1.24 24.12 2.35
CA ALA A 143 -0.05 24.78 2.88
C ALA A 143 1.25 24.07 2.48
N VAL A 144 1.19 22.72 2.34
CA VAL A 144 2.34 21.92 1.89
C VAL A 144 2.05 21.33 0.51
N PRO A 145 2.79 21.72 -0.55
CA PRO A 145 2.69 21.05 -1.84
C PRO A 145 2.93 19.54 -1.73
N GLY A 146 2.02 18.73 -2.26
CA GLY A 146 2.06 17.27 -2.12
C GLY A 146 1.66 16.76 -0.74
N GLY A 147 1.17 17.62 0.16
CA GLY A 147 0.64 17.22 1.47
C GLY A 147 -0.66 16.44 1.37
N HIS A 148 -1.13 15.95 2.51
CA HIS A 148 -2.38 15.19 2.59
C HIS A 148 -3.59 16.07 2.19
N VAL A 149 -4.36 15.62 1.22
CA VAL A 149 -5.54 16.36 0.73
C VAL A 149 -6.83 15.91 1.43
N ARG A 150 -6.77 14.81 2.21
CA ARG A 150 -7.94 14.26 2.92
C ARG A 150 -7.55 13.40 4.11
N ILE A 151 -8.51 13.21 5.00
CA ILE A 151 -8.43 12.28 6.12
C ILE A 151 -9.38 11.10 5.86
N TYR A 152 -8.83 9.89 5.81
CA TYR A 152 -9.60 8.68 5.61
C TYR A 152 -10.28 8.20 6.89
N ARG A 153 -11.51 7.69 6.72
CA ARG A 153 -12.13 6.76 7.67
C ARG A 153 -12.06 5.36 7.08
N GLU A 154 -11.79 4.36 7.89
CA GLU A 154 -11.73 2.97 7.44
C GLU A 154 -12.99 2.54 6.65
N SER A 155 -14.18 2.93 7.15
CA SER A 155 -15.44 2.61 6.47
C SER A 155 -15.55 3.22 5.08
N GLY A 156 -15.04 4.46 4.90
CA GLY A 156 -14.99 5.15 3.61
C GLY A 156 -14.06 4.43 2.62
N LEU A 157 -12.81 4.15 3.04
CA LEU A 157 -11.85 3.42 2.21
C LEU A 157 -12.39 2.03 1.81
N ARG A 158 -12.99 1.29 2.74
CA ARG A 158 -13.64 0.01 2.44
C ARG A 158 -14.79 0.15 1.45
N SER A 159 -15.56 1.25 1.52
CA SER A 159 -16.64 1.54 0.57
C SER A 159 -16.10 1.80 -0.83
N GLN A 160 -15.08 2.65 -0.97
CA GLN A 160 -14.41 2.91 -2.25
C GLN A 160 -13.84 1.62 -2.88
N MET A 161 -13.17 0.79 -2.07
CA MET A 161 -12.68 -0.51 -2.54
C MET A 161 -13.82 -1.41 -3.06
N ARG A 162 -14.98 -1.46 -2.35
CA ARG A 162 -16.15 -2.25 -2.83
C ARG A 162 -16.70 -1.70 -4.13
N SER A 163 -16.77 -0.37 -4.27
CA SER A 163 -17.23 0.28 -5.51
C SER A 163 -16.31 -0.05 -6.69
N ALA A 164 -15.02 -0.27 -6.46
CA ALA A 164 -14.06 -0.74 -7.45
C ALA A 164 -14.07 -2.28 -7.65
N GLY A 165 -15.06 -3.01 -7.12
CA GLY A 165 -15.21 -4.46 -7.29
C GLY A 165 -14.31 -5.31 -6.39
N LEU A 166 -13.69 -4.73 -5.39
CA LEU A 166 -12.85 -5.43 -4.42
C LEU A 166 -13.65 -5.88 -3.19
N GLN A 167 -13.17 -6.91 -2.51
CA GLN A 167 -13.74 -7.42 -1.25
C GLN A 167 -12.78 -7.14 -0.11
N PRO A 168 -13.02 -6.11 0.74
CA PRO A 168 -12.23 -5.89 1.95
C PRO A 168 -12.34 -7.08 2.91
N ARG A 169 -11.20 -7.63 3.37
CA ARG A 169 -11.11 -8.87 4.17
C ARG A 169 -10.74 -8.64 5.62
N GLY A 170 -9.94 -7.63 5.92
CA GLY A 170 -9.49 -7.34 7.26
C GLY A 170 -8.74 -6.01 7.30
N SER A 171 -8.42 -5.58 8.50
CA SER A 171 -7.60 -4.38 8.74
C SER A 171 -6.80 -4.54 10.03
N HIS A 172 -5.81 -3.69 10.20
CA HIS A 172 -5.13 -3.45 11.46
C HIS A 172 -4.55 -2.05 11.48
N HIS A 173 -4.27 -1.54 12.67
CA HIS A 173 -3.51 -0.31 12.87
C HIS A 173 -2.04 -0.64 13.11
N ALA A 174 -1.17 0.29 12.71
CA ALA A 174 0.27 0.14 12.86
C ALA A 174 0.90 1.44 13.37
N HIS A 175 2.10 1.30 13.96
CA HIS A 175 2.94 2.43 14.35
C HIS A 175 2.33 3.30 15.45
N GLY A 176 1.83 2.70 16.53
CA GLY A 176 1.22 3.40 17.66
C GLY A 176 2.16 4.38 18.35
N ILE A 177 3.45 4.02 18.49
CA ILE A 177 4.46 4.92 19.07
C ILE A 177 4.86 6.08 18.14
N HIS A 178 4.45 6.07 16.86
CA HIS A 178 4.75 7.15 15.92
C HIS A 178 3.74 8.31 16.00
N SER A 179 2.50 8.06 16.43
CA SER A 179 1.50 9.11 16.52
C SER A 179 1.88 10.22 17.49
N PRO A 180 2.32 9.94 18.74
CA PRO A 180 2.77 11.00 19.64
C PRO A 180 4.00 11.78 19.11
N TYR A 181 4.88 11.12 18.35
CA TYR A 181 5.99 11.81 17.68
C TYR A 181 5.49 12.85 16.67
N TRP A 182 4.55 12.48 15.81
CA TRP A 182 3.97 13.40 14.84
C TRP A 182 3.14 14.52 15.49
N TRP A 183 2.41 14.21 16.57
CA TRP A 183 1.70 15.24 17.34
C TRP A 183 2.67 16.25 17.96
N LEU A 184 3.80 15.78 18.49
CA LEU A 184 4.85 16.65 18.98
C LEU A 184 5.41 17.52 17.85
N LYS A 185 5.73 16.94 16.68
CA LYS A 185 6.20 17.69 15.51
C LYS A 185 5.20 18.77 15.08
N CYS A 186 3.92 18.42 14.98
CA CYS A 186 2.87 19.39 14.64
C CYS A 186 2.75 20.51 15.65
N THR A 187 2.98 20.24 16.94
CA THR A 187 2.91 21.24 18.01
C THR A 187 4.07 22.25 17.97
N VAL A 188 5.28 21.79 17.64
CA VAL A 188 6.50 22.63 17.66
C VAL A 188 6.90 23.16 16.29
N GLY A 189 6.15 22.81 15.26
CA GLY A 189 6.42 23.05 13.83
C GLY A 189 6.86 21.77 13.12
N PRO A 190 6.13 21.31 12.08
CA PRO A 190 6.36 20.02 11.43
C PRO A 190 7.76 19.90 10.76
N THR A 191 8.40 21.02 10.46
CA THR A 191 9.75 21.11 9.87
C THR A 191 10.84 21.39 10.91
N ASN A 192 10.49 21.58 12.20
CA ASN A 192 11.43 21.91 13.27
C ASN A 192 12.12 20.65 13.83
N ASP A 193 13.04 20.08 13.07
CA ASP A 193 13.81 18.90 13.46
C ASP A 193 14.90 19.20 14.51
N ASP A 194 15.26 20.46 14.72
CA ASP A 194 16.24 20.89 15.71
C ASP A 194 15.68 20.97 17.14
N ASN A 195 14.36 20.89 17.30
CA ASN A 195 13.75 20.88 18.61
C ASN A 195 14.29 19.71 19.46
N PRO A 196 14.79 19.95 20.69
CA PRO A 196 15.42 18.91 21.51
C PRO A 196 14.48 17.76 21.88
N LEU A 197 13.20 18.01 22.08
CA LEU A 197 12.20 16.97 22.37
C LEU A 197 11.93 16.10 21.11
N VAL A 198 11.83 16.71 19.94
CA VAL A 198 11.69 16.00 18.66
C VAL A 198 12.90 15.10 18.42
N ARG A 199 14.11 15.61 18.58
CA ARG A 199 15.37 14.85 18.44
C ARG A 199 15.46 13.69 19.42
N ALA A 200 15.09 13.93 20.70
CA ALA A 200 15.09 12.88 21.72
C ALA A 200 14.08 11.76 21.37
N TYR A 201 12.87 12.15 20.98
CA TYR A 201 11.85 11.16 20.59
C TYR A 201 12.25 10.41 19.30
N HIS A 202 12.75 11.14 18.29
CA HIS A 202 13.27 10.53 17.06
C HIS A 202 14.35 9.48 17.34
N SER A 203 15.27 9.77 18.28
CA SER A 203 16.29 8.83 18.70
C SER A 203 15.70 7.54 19.28
N VAL A 204 14.58 7.61 19.99
CA VAL A 204 13.86 6.43 20.49
C VAL A 204 13.26 5.62 19.32
N LEU A 205 12.67 6.28 18.32
CA LEU A 205 12.12 5.59 17.14
C LEU A 205 13.19 4.93 16.29
N VAL A 206 14.32 5.62 16.07
CA VAL A 206 15.47 5.05 15.35
C VAL A 206 16.04 3.85 16.10
N TRP A 207 16.13 3.94 17.42
CA TRP A 207 16.58 2.82 18.25
C TRP A 207 15.64 1.62 18.20
N ASP A 208 14.32 1.83 18.14
CA ASP A 208 13.32 0.77 17.94
C ASP A 208 13.48 0.06 16.61
N ILE A 209 13.69 0.83 15.53
CA ILE A 209 13.88 0.29 14.16
C ILE A 209 15.18 -0.52 14.07
N ALA A 210 16.26 -0.04 14.67
CA ALA A 210 17.57 -0.69 14.61
C ALA A 210 17.59 -2.08 15.26
N GLY A 211 16.66 -2.39 16.17
CA GLY A 211 16.35 -3.76 16.64
C GLY A 211 17.46 -4.54 17.36
N THR A 212 18.61 -3.92 17.63
CA THR A 212 19.83 -4.61 18.04
C THR A 212 20.00 -4.79 19.56
N ARG A 213 19.03 -4.37 20.38
CA ARG A 213 19.14 -4.34 21.84
C ARG A 213 17.97 -5.01 22.55
N PRO A 214 18.18 -5.56 23.78
CA PRO A 214 17.12 -6.32 24.50
C PRO A 214 15.85 -5.51 24.80
N TRP A 215 15.93 -4.20 24.84
CA TRP A 215 14.80 -3.28 25.09
C TRP A 215 13.87 -3.08 23.89
N SER A 216 14.24 -3.50 22.67
CA SER A 216 13.38 -3.44 21.49
C SER A 216 12.10 -4.29 21.64
N HIS A 217 12.09 -5.23 22.58
CA HIS A 217 10.86 -5.98 22.92
C HIS A 217 9.83 -5.10 23.63
N LEU A 218 10.27 -4.11 24.45
CA LEU A 218 9.36 -3.19 25.14
C LEU A 218 8.72 -2.20 24.16
N THR A 219 9.48 -1.64 23.23
CA THR A 219 8.93 -0.74 22.21
C THR A 219 7.97 -1.48 21.28
N ARG A 220 8.29 -2.71 20.87
CA ARG A 220 7.38 -3.56 20.07
C ARG A 220 6.12 -3.94 20.86
N LEU A 221 6.23 -4.19 22.15
CA LEU A 221 5.06 -4.44 23.00
C LEU A 221 4.22 -3.19 23.13
N ALA A 222 4.84 -2.04 23.40
CA ALA A 222 4.17 -0.75 23.45
C ALA A 222 3.47 -0.43 22.13
N ASP A 223 4.15 -0.61 21.00
CA ASP A 223 3.56 -0.41 19.68
C ASP A 223 2.35 -1.33 19.46
N ARG A 224 2.46 -2.61 19.81
CA ARG A 224 1.35 -3.58 19.68
C ARG A 224 0.13 -3.20 20.53
N VAL A 225 0.37 -2.70 21.76
CA VAL A 225 -0.72 -2.28 22.68
C VAL A 225 -1.34 -0.95 22.23
N LEU A 226 -0.53 -0.01 21.77
CA LEU A 226 -0.97 1.33 21.40
C LEU A 226 -1.57 1.40 19.99
N SER A 227 -1.08 0.60 19.05
CA SER A 227 -1.51 0.63 17.65
C SER A 227 -3.03 0.51 17.45
N PRO A 228 -3.79 -0.33 18.15
CA PRO A 228 -5.24 -0.40 17.99
C PRO A 228 -5.97 0.91 18.31
N VAL A 229 -5.41 1.77 19.18
CA VAL A 229 -6.04 3.00 19.65
C VAL A 229 -5.48 4.23 18.94
N ILE A 230 -4.15 4.35 18.91
CA ILE A 230 -3.44 5.53 18.38
C ILE A 230 -2.47 5.20 17.26
N GLY A 231 -2.65 4.08 16.57
CA GLY A 231 -1.82 3.75 15.42
C GLY A 231 -1.76 4.89 14.40
N LYS A 232 -0.55 5.20 13.91
CA LYS A 232 -0.34 6.26 12.91
C LYS A 232 -1.02 5.93 11.58
N SER A 233 -1.00 4.65 11.21
CA SER A 233 -1.54 4.16 9.95
C SER A 233 -2.60 3.08 10.16
N ILE A 234 -3.57 3.04 9.26
CA ILE A 234 -4.49 1.92 9.13
C ILE A 234 -4.20 1.17 7.84
N VAL A 235 -4.15 -0.15 7.92
CA VAL A 235 -3.98 -1.05 6.77
C VAL A 235 -5.30 -1.75 6.50
N VAL A 236 -5.78 -1.69 5.26
CA VAL A 236 -6.96 -2.42 4.80
C VAL A 236 -6.53 -3.42 3.73
N TYR A 237 -6.83 -4.70 3.97
CA TYR A 237 -6.61 -5.76 2.99
C TYR A 237 -7.87 -5.99 2.18
N ALA A 238 -7.71 -6.19 0.87
CA ALA A 238 -8.80 -6.54 -0.01
C ALA A 238 -8.39 -7.63 -1.01
N ARG A 239 -9.37 -8.39 -1.47
CA ARG A 239 -9.18 -9.41 -2.50
C ARG A 239 -10.06 -9.07 -3.71
N LYS A 240 -9.53 -9.27 -4.91
CA LYS A 240 -10.36 -9.25 -6.12
C LYS A 240 -11.08 -10.60 -6.25
N PRO A 241 -12.42 -10.62 -6.35
CA PRO A 241 -13.16 -11.85 -6.55
C PRO A 241 -12.68 -12.62 -7.78
N HIS A 242 -12.80 -13.95 -7.76
CA HIS A 242 -12.70 -14.69 -9.00
C HIS A 242 -13.89 -14.30 -9.87
N SER A 243 -13.67 -13.99 -11.15
CA SER A 243 -14.78 -13.81 -12.08
C SER A 243 -15.55 -15.13 -12.14
N THR A 244 -16.76 -15.16 -11.57
CA THR A 244 -17.72 -16.19 -11.90
C THR A 244 -18.21 -15.89 -13.30
N VAL A 245 -17.48 -16.35 -14.32
CA VAL A 245 -18.07 -16.50 -15.65
C VAL A 245 -19.10 -17.61 -15.49
N THR A 246 -20.34 -17.24 -15.26
CA THR A 246 -21.45 -18.15 -15.50
C THR A 246 -21.38 -18.48 -17.00
N PRO A 247 -21.19 -19.75 -17.42
CA PRO A 247 -21.24 -20.07 -18.82
C PRO A 247 -22.62 -19.63 -19.32
N SER A 248 -22.67 -18.59 -20.18
CA SER A 248 -23.89 -18.29 -20.92
C SER A 248 -24.33 -19.58 -21.56
N ALA A 249 -25.52 -20.05 -21.17
CA ALA A 249 -26.18 -21.16 -21.82
C ALA A 249 -26.15 -20.90 -23.34
N VAL A 250 -25.37 -21.68 -24.04
CA VAL A 250 -25.42 -21.73 -25.50
C VAL A 250 -26.83 -22.12 -25.84
N THR A 251 -27.66 -21.17 -26.23
CA THR A 251 -28.98 -21.39 -26.79
C THR A 251 -28.75 -22.23 -28.03
N ALA A 252 -29.12 -23.52 -27.91
CA ALA A 252 -29.14 -24.45 -29.03
C ALA A 252 -30.07 -23.85 -30.11
N ARG A 253 -29.50 -23.62 -31.30
CA ARG A 253 -30.28 -23.26 -32.48
C ARG A 253 -31.30 -24.37 -32.72
N PRO A 254 -32.61 -24.06 -32.98
CA PRO A 254 -33.56 -25.06 -33.40
C PRO A 254 -33.16 -25.54 -34.80
N THR A 255 -32.99 -26.85 -34.93
CA THR A 255 -32.84 -27.54 -36.20
C THR A 255 -34.13 -27.37 -36.97
N VAL A 256 -34.05 -26.64 -38.09
CA VAL A 256 -35.15 -26.60 -39.08
C VAL A 256 -35.12 -27.91 -39.85
N THR A 257 -36.04 -28.80 -39.57
CA THR A 257 -36.34 -29.94 -40.41
C THR A 257 -37.12 -29.44 -41.60
N GLY A 258 -36.46 -29.42 -42.77
CA GLY A 258 -37.12 -29.19 -44.07
C GLY A 258 -37.88 -30.46 -44.47
N GLU A 259 -39.20 -30.41 -44.51
CA GLU A 259 -40.02 -31.36 -45.23
C GLU A 259 -39.91 -31.10 -46.74
N ALA A 260 -39.38 -32.08 -47.44
CA ALA A 260 -39.47 -32.14 -48.89
C ALA A 260 -40.85 -32.63 -49.24
N ASN A 261 -41.66 -31.82 -49.97
CA ASN A 261 -42.87 -32.25 -50.63
C ASN A 261 -42.60 -32.44 -52.12
N ALA A 262 -42.66 -33.69 -52.57
CA ALA A 262 -42.70 -34.02 -53.97
C ALA A 262 -44.19 -34.00 -54.44
N SER A 263 -44.45 -33.30 -55.49
CA SER A 263 -45.48 -33.58 -56.53
C SER A 263 -45.22 -32.69 -57.73
#